data_a628c937f25e49890fa25909bd363ded
#
_entry.id   a628c937f25e49890fa25909bd363ded
#
_cell.length_a   1.000
_cell.length_b   1.000
_cell.length_c   1.000
_cell.angle_alpha   90.00
_cell.angle_beta   90.00
_cell.angle_gamma   90.00
#
_symmetry.space_group_name_H-M   'P 1'
#
loop_
_entity.id
_entity.type
_entity.pdbx_description
1 polymer ?
#
loop_
_entity_poly.entity_id
_entity_poly.type
_entity_poly.pdbx_seq_one_letter_code
_entity_poly.pdbx_strand_id
1 'polypeptide(L)'
;MRQVLPVPQRVMAVVLSVLFMFCPFAAYAAGETDAAADPVLLPIIMYHEVKPDKSGKDAIQPWEFETDLKWLADNGYTTIVMADLIAYVRDGTPLPEKPIILSFDDGYYNNYVYVLPLLQQY
;
A
#
# COMPACT_ATOMS: atom_id res chain seq x y z
N MET A 1 25.61 -70.45 -23.43
CA MET A 1 26.23 -69.11 -23.45
C MET A 1 25.60 -68.33 -24.58
N ARG A 2 24.75 -67.36 -24.25
CA ARG A 2 24.17 -66.43 -25.27
C ARG A 2 25.15 -65.27 -25.49
N GLN A 3 25.66 -65.15 -26.69
CA GLN A 3 26.49 -64.03 -27.09
C GLN A 3 25.59 -62.80 -27.26
N VAL A 4 25.87 -61.73 -26.51
CA VAL A 4 25.25 -60.45 -26.67
C VAL A 4 25.96 -59.71 -27.81
N LEU A 5 25.27 -59.52 -28.91
CA LEU A 5 25.81 -58.74 -30.06
C LEU A 5 26.01 -57.25 -29.66
N PRO A 6 27.11 -56.64 -29.98
CA PRO A 6 27.35 -55.23 -29.68
C PRO A 6 26.42 -54.35 -30.54
N VAL A 7 25.74 -53.42 -29.85
CA VAL A 7 24.89 -52.39 -30.50
C VAL A 7 25.80 -51.49 -31.36
N PRO A 8 25.50 -51.30 -32.68
CA PRO A 8 26.35 -50.51 -33.55
C PRO A 8 26.40 -49.04 -33.08
N GLN A 9 27.60 -48.49 -33.05
CA GLN A 9 27.94 -47.15 -32.56
C GLN A 9 27.05 -46.01 -33.11
N ARG A 10 26.47 -46.20 -34.30
CA ARG A 10 25.57 -45.26 -34.95
C ARG A 10 24.19 -45.16 -34.29
N VAL A 11 23.71 -46.23 -33.64
CA VAL A 11 22.41 -46.25 -32.91
C VAL A 11 22.55 -45.51 -31.61
N MET A 12 23.70 -45.61 -30.93
CA MET A 12 23.96 -44.94 -29.66
C MET A 12 24.07 -43.39 -29.85
N ALA A 13 24.62 -42.94 -30.99
CA ALA A 13 24.67 -41.48 -31.28
C ALA A 13 23.29 -40.86 -31.51
N VAL A 14 22.36 -41.59 -32.14
CA VAL A 14 20.99 -41.10 -32.39
C VAL A 14 20.19 -41.06 -31.10
N VAL A 15 20.36 -42.06 -30.21
CA VAL A 15 19.64 -42.06 -28.90
C VAL A 15 20.11 -40.90 -27.99
N LEU A 16 21.42 -40.61 -27.97
CA LEU A 16 21.92 -39.44 -27.21
C LEU A 16 21.45 -38.12 -27.78
N SER A 17 21.32 -38.00 -29.10
CA SER A 17 20.85 -36.73 -29.73
C SER A 17 19.37 -36.46 -29.50
N VAL A 18 18.54 -37.53 -29.39
CA VAL A 18 17.09 -37.38 -29.10
C VAL A 18 16.85 -37.07 -27.64
N LEU A 19 17.71 -37.55 -26.73
CA LEU A 19 17.57 -37.22 -25.30
C LEU A 19 17.90 -35.76 -24.98
N PHE A 20 18.74 -35.10 -25.81
CA PHE A 20 19.08 -33.69 -25.63
C PHE A 20 18.01 -32.71 -26.18
N MET A 21 17.09 -33.20 -27.03
CA MET A 21 16.03 -32.38 -27.64
C MET A 21 14.76 -32.31 -26.77
N PHE A 22 14.69 -33.11 -25.70
CA PHE A 22 13.59 -33.09 -24.72
C PHE A 22 14.01 -32.52 -23.35
N CYS A 23 15.04 -31.67 -23.32
CA CYS A 23 15.21 -30.80 -22.17
C CYS A 23 14.08 -29.78 -22.21
N PRO A 24 13.09 -29.80 -21.28
CA PRO A 24 12.14 -28.72 -21.21
C PRO A 24 12.97 -27.50 -20.88
N PHE A 25 13.09 -26.61 -21.87
CA PHE A 25 13.47 -25.24 -21.59
C PHE A 25 12.40 -24.74 -20.61
N ALA A 26 12.69 -24.90 -19.32
CA ALA A 26 11.93 -24.22 -18.30
C ALA A 26 12.03 -22.75 -18.68
N ALA A 27 10.98 -22.26 -19.37
CA ALA A 27 10.79 -20.85 -19.52
C ALA A 27 10.87 -20.30 -18.11
N TYR A 28 11.98 -19.68 -17.79
CA TYR A 28 12.07 -18.81 -16.64
C TYR A 28 11.00 -17.76 -16.92
N ALA A 29 9.82 -17.98 -16.36
CA ALA A 29 8.80 -16.95 -16.33
C ALA A 29 9.50 -15.77 -15.68
N ALA A 30 9.92 -14.82 -16.52
CA ALA A 30 10.30 -13.51 -16.04
C ALA A 30 9.17 -13.10 -15.12
N GLY A 31 9.50 -12.93 -13.84
CA GLY A 31 8.52 -12.57 -12.84
C GLY A 31 7.63 -11.47 -13.42
N GLU A 32 6.34 -11.66 -13.27
CA GLU A 32 5.38 -10.61 -13.56
C GLU A 32 6.00 -9.33 -12.99
N THR A 33 6.35 -8.41 -13.86
CA THR A 33 6.63 -7.06 -13.43
C THR A 33 5.37 -6.66 -12.72
N ASP A 34 5.42 -6.55 -11.37
CA ASP A 34 4.38 -5.91 -10.61
C ASP A 34 3.97 -4.69 -11.42
N ALA A 35 2.78 -4.74 -12.01
CA ALA A 35 2.21 -3.58 -12.64
C ALA A 35 2.21 -2.56 -11.51
N ALA A 36 3.09 -1.56 -11.63
CA ALA A 36 3.23 -0.56 -10.59
C ALA A 36 1.82 -0.06 -10.30
N ALA A 37 1.30 -0.39 -9.12
CA ALA A 37 -0.02 0.04 -8.71
C ALA A 37 -0.07 1.56 -8.92
N ASP A 38 -1.17 2.07 -9.45
CA ASP A 38 -1.32 3.51 -9.65
C ASP A 38 -0.96 4.23 -8.35
N PRO A 39 -0.17 5.32 -8.43
CA PRO A 39 0.30 6.01 -7.24
C PRO A 39 -0.88 6.51 -6.42
N VAL A 40 -0.94 6.11 -5.15
CA VAL A 40 -1.98 6.59 -4.23
C VAL A 40 -1.67 8.03 -3.84
N LEU A 41 -2.62 8.92 -4.10
CA LEU A 41 -2.55 10.29 -3.60
C LEU A 41 -3.02 10.32 -2.15
N LEU A 42 -2.11 10.66 -1.23
CA LEU A 42 -2.39 10.74 0.21
C LEU A 42 -2.16 12.17 0.71
N PRO A 43 -3.20 13.01 0.80
CA PRO A 43 -3.10 14.32 1.44
C PRO A 43 -2.86 14.18 2.95
N ILE A 44 -2.10 15.12 3.51
CA ILE A 44 -1.92 15.26 4.96
C ILE A 44 -2.26 16.70 5.32
N ILE A 45 -3.28 16.89 6.15
CA ILE A 45 -3.64 18.22 6.68
C ILE A 45 -3.08 18.32 8.09
N MET A 46 -2.34 19.39 8.36
CA MET A 46 -1.74 19.66 9.65
C MET A 46 -2.51 20.77 10.38
N TYR A 47 -2.97 20.46 11.57
CA TYR A 47 -3.56 21.40 12.52
C TYR A 47 -2.62 21.54 13.72
N HIS A 48 -2.71 22.67 14.44
CA HIS A 48 -2.00 22.85 15.70
C HIS A 48 -3.00 22.94 16.84
N GLU A 49 -3.76 24.00 16.91
CA GLU A 49 -4.60 24.34 18.05
C GLU A 49 -6.05 24.57 17.62
N VAL A 50 -6.97 23.78 18.18
CA VAL A 50 -8.42 23.97 17.98
C VAL A 50 -9.04 24.46 19.29
N LYS A 51 -9.50 25.70 19.33
CA LYS A 51 -10.04 26.34 20.53
C LYS A 51 -11.07 27.43 20.22
N PRO A 52 -12.01 27.75 21.15
CA PRO A 52 -13.04 28.75 20.94
C PRO A 52 -12.50 30.17 20.71
N ASP A 53 -11.41 30.52 21.39
CA ASP A 53 -10.74 31.78 21.17
C ASP A 53 -9.69 31.63 20.06
N LYS A 54 -9.80 32.42 19.02
CA LYS A 54 -8.85 32.42 17.90
C LYS A 54 -7.59 33.24 18.23
N SER A 55 -7.07 33.09 19.45
CA SER A 55 -5.84 33.75 19.88
C SER A 55 -4.65 32.88 19.50
N GLY A 56 -3.82 33.32 18.56
CA GLY A 56 -2.68 32.58 18.05
C GLY A 56 -2.69 32.50 16.53
N LYS A 57 -1.52 32.37 15.96
CA LYS A 57 -1.31 32.36 14.51
C LYS A 57 -1.87 31.09 13.84
N ASP A 58 -1.75 29.97 14.55
CA ASP A 58 -2.04 28.62 14.02
C ASP A 58 -3.27 27.99 14.71
N ALA A 59 -4.13 28.83 15.33
CA ALA A 59 -5.36 28.40 15.99
C ALA A 59 -6.56 28.55 15.06
N ILE A 60 -7.42 27.52 15.04
CA ILE A 60 -8.75 27.54 14.41
C ILE A 60 -9.83 27.30 15.45
N GLN A 61 -11.06 27.72 15.13
CA GLN A 61 -12.19 27.45 16.01
C GLN A 61 -12.80 26.08 15.79
N PRO A 62 -13.45 25.46 16.82
CA PRO A 62 -14.06 24.14 16.68
C PRO A 62 -15.04 24.02 15.51
N TRP A 63 -15.83 25.06 15.24
CA TRP A 63 -16.77 25.05 14.12
C TRP A 63 -16.08 25.11 12.74
N GLU A 64 -14.89 25.74 12.63
CA GLU A 64 -14.08 25.72 11.40
C GLU A 64 -13.59 24.30 11.16
N PHE A 65 -13.05 23.63 12.18
CA PHE A 65 -12.62 22.24 12.10
C PHE A 65 -13.79 21.28 11.79
N GLU A 66 -14.96 21.49 12.42
CA GLU A 66 -16.16 20.71 12.10
C GLU A 66 -16.60 20.87 10.64
N THR A 67 -16.46 22.07 10.09
CA THR A 67 -16.75 22.35 8.67
C THR A 67 -15.81 21.57 7.76
N ASP A 68 -14.52 21.53 8.09
CA ASP A 68 -13.54 20.73 7.34
C ASP A 68 -13.89 19.24 7.37
N LEU A 69 -14.23 18.69 8.54
CA LEU A 69 -14.63 17.29 8.67
C LEU A 69 -15.87 16.94 7.85
N LYS A 70 -16.90 17.80 7.87
CA LYS A 70 -18.10 17.64 7.05
C LYS A 70 -17.75 17.62 5.57
N TRP A 71 -16.92 18.56 5.15
CA TRP A 71 -16.50 18.64 3.76
C TRP A 71 -15.75 17.38 3.32
N LEU A 72 -14.84 16.87 4.14
CA LEU A 72 -14.11 15.65 3.87
C LEU A 72 -15.05 14.45 3.75
N ALA A 73 -15.99 14.30 4.68
CA ALA A 73 -16.98 13.22 4.65
C ALA A 73 -17.88 13.30 3.41
N ASP A 74 -18.41 14.49 3.09
CA ASP A 74 -19.29 14.73 1.94
C ASP A 74 -18.58 14.48 0.60
N ASN A 75 -17.24 14.61 0.56
CA ASN A 75 -16.44 14.35 -0.62
C ASN A 75 -15.83 12.93 -0.64
N GLY A 76 -16.22 12.06 0.29
CA GLY A 76 -15.86 10.66 0.33
C GLY A 76 -14.41 10.39 0.77
N TYR A 77 -13.78 11.31 1.49
CA TYR A 77 -12.49 11.06 2.12
C TYR A 77 -12.66 10.16 3.33
N THR A 78 -11.68 9.29 3.54
CA THR A 78 -11.60 8.43 4.72
C THR A 78 -10.32 8.75 5.48
N THR A 79 -10.46 9.15 6.74
CA THR A 79 -9.29 9.40 7.59
C THR A 79 -8.61 8.08 7.94
N ILE A 80 -7.28 8.07 7.81
CA ILE A 80 -6.44 6.95 8.18
C ILE A 80 -5.41 7.39 9.21
N VAL A 81 -4.90 6.44 9.97
CA VAL A 81 -3.80 6.68 10.92
C VAL A 81 -2.46 6.25 10.33
N MET A 82 -1.37 6.69 10.94
CA MET A 82 -0.03 6.35 10.48
C MET A 82 0.23 4.83 10.41
N ALA A 83 -0.43 4.06 11.28
CA ALA A 83 -0.33 2.59 11.26
C ALA A 83 -0.86 1.99 9.95
N ASP A 84 -1.94 2.55 9.39
CA ASP A 84 -2.52 2.09 8.12
C ASP A 84 -1.57 2.39 6.96
N LEU A 85 -0.96 3.57 6.94
CA LEU A 85 0.05 3.94 5.95
C LEU A 85 1.28 3.02 6.02
N ILE A 86 1.75 2.70 7.22
CA ILE A 86 2.87 1.76 7.41
C ILE A 86 2.50 0.37 6.90
N ALA A 87 1.30 -0.13 7.20
CA ALA A 87 0.82 -1.42 6.71
C ALA A 87 0.70 -1.44 5.17
N TYR A 88 0.24 -0.35 4.57
CA TYR A 88 0.21 -0.20 3.11
C TYR A 88 1.61 -0.30 2.49
N VAL A 89 2.57 0.49 3.00
CA VAL A 89 3.93 0.56 2.44
C VAL A 89 4.70 -0.74 2.67
N ARG A 90 4.56 -1.35 3.85
CA ARG A 90 5.35 -2.52 4.23
C ARG A 90 4.73 -3.84 3.79
N ASP A 91 3.43 -3.96 3.94
CA ASP A 91 2.71 -5.23 3.84
C ASP A 91 1.77 -5.28 2.61
N GLY A 92 1.65 -4.17 1.86
CA GLY A 92 0.73 -4.07 0.73
C GLY A 92 -0.76 -4.03 1.12
N THR A 93 -1.08 -3.73 2.39
CA THR A 93 -2.46 -3.62 2.86
C THR A 93 -3.17 -2.47 2.13
N PRO A 94 -4.29 -2.69 1.42
CA PRO A 94 -4.93 -1.63 0.65
C PRO A 94 -5.41 -0.47 1.54
N LEU A 95 -5.23 0.76 1.06
CA LEU A 95 -5.85 1.95 1.63
C LEU A 95 -7.26 2.16 1.04
N PRO A 96 -8.13 2.93 1.71
CA PRO A 96 -9.42 3.35 1.14
C PRO A 96 -9.21 4.19 -0.14
N GLU A 97 -10.25 4.38 -0.93
CA GLU A 97 -10.18 5.04 -2.25
C GLU A 97 -9.67 6.49 -2.17
N LYS A 98 -10.08 7.24 -1.13
CA LYS A 98 -9.64 8.61 -0.89
C LYS A 98 -9.08 8.75 0.53
N PRO A 99 -7.87 8.24 0.78
CA PRO A 99 -7.27 8.29 2.11
C PRO A 99 -6.80 9.71 2.43
N ILE A 100 -6.90 10.11 3.69
CA ILE A 100 -6.35 11.37 4.20
C ILE A 100 -5.84 11.19 5.62
N ILE A 101 -4.75 11.88 5.96
CA ILE A 101 -4.25 11.95 7.34
C ILE A 101 -4.52 13.36 7.89
N LEU A 102 -5.04 13.42 9.11
CA LEU A 102 -5.14 14.64 9.89
C LEU A 102 -4.11 14.58 11.02
N SER A 103 -3.16 15.50 11.04
CA SER A 103 -2.17 15.60 12.11
C SER A 103 -2.44 16.80 13.02
N PHE A 104 -2.09 16.67 14.29
CA PHE A 104 -2.24 17.70 15.31
C PHE A 104 -0.91 17.87 16.03
N ASP A 105 -0.20 18.91 15.67
CA ASP A 105 1.13 19.15 16.17
C ASP A 105 1.13 19.79 17.56
N ASP A 106 2.27 19.81 18.23
CA ASP A 106 2.55 20.43 19.54
C ASP A 106 1.82 19.83 20.76
N GLY A 107 0.92 18.85 20.58
CA GLY A 107 0.27 18.16 21.70
C GLY A 107 -0.64 19.03 22.58
N TYR A 108 -1.28 20.04 22.05
CA TYR A 108 -2.18 20.92 22.79
C TYR A 108 -3.36 20.17 23.43
N TYR A 109 -3.59 20.36 24.73
CA TYR A 109 -4.68 19.72 25.45
C TYR A 109 -6.08 20.10 24.93
N ASN A 110 -6.24 21.28 24.36
CA ASN A 110 -7.50 21.69 23.74
C ASN A 110 -7.90 20.80 22.55
N ASN A 111 -6.97 20.19 21.85
CA ASN A 111 -7.28 19.19 20.81
C ASN A 111 -7.97 17.95 21.40
N TYR A 112 -7.58 17.52 22.60
CA TYR A 112 -8.31 16.47 23.30
C TYR A 112 -9.74 16.89 23.64
N VAL A 113 -9.95 18.15 24.03
CA VAL A 113 -11.26 18.66 24.46
C VAL A 113 -12.20 18.92 23.27
N TYR A 114 -11.69 19.49 22.19
CA TYR A 114 -12.54 19.98 21.08
C TYR A 114 -12.45 19.12 19.83
N VAL A 115 -11.29 18.53 19.53
CA VAL A 115 -11.10 17.74 18.31
C VAL A 115 -11.60 16.32 18.48
N LEU A 116 -11.25 15.64 19.56
CA LEU A 116 -11.61 14.23 19.76
C LEU A 116 -13.11 13.96 19.65
N PRO A 117 -14.02 14.75 20.27
CA PRO A 117 -15.46 14.54 20.11
C PRO A 117 -15.95 14.68 18.65
N LEU A 118 -15.37 15.62 17.90
CA LEU A 118 -15.72 15.83 16.49
C LEU A 118 -15.22 14.67 15.62
N LEU A 119 -13.99 14.20 15.84
CA LEU A 119 -13.48 13.02 15.13
C LEU A 119 -14.28 11.73 15.41
N GLN A 120 -14.96 11.65 16.55
CA GLN A 120 -15.83 10.51 16.89
C GLN A 120 -17.22 10.62 16.24
N GLN A 121 -17.60 11.82 15.82
CA GLN A 121 -18.90 12.10 15.23
C GLN A 121 -18.90 11.91 13.71
N TYR A 122 -17.79 12.20 13.06
CA TYR A 122 -17.59 12.17 11.61
C TYR A 122 -16.63 11.05 11.19
#